data_8fa347494f12c0865eac08da5964c6a2
#
_entry.id   8fa347494f12c0865eac08da5964c6a2
#
_cell.length_a   1.000
_cell.length_b   1.000
_cell.length_c   1.000
_cell.angle_alpha   90.00
_cell.angle_beta   90.00
_cell.angle_gamma   90.00
#
_symmetry.space_group_name_H-M   'P 1'
#
loop_
_entity.id
_entity.type
_entity.pdbx_description
1 polymer ?
#
loop_
_entity_poly.entity_id
_entity_poly.type
_entity_poly.pdbx_seq_one_letter_code
_entity_poly.pdbx_strand_id
1 'polypeptide(L)'
;MTTEVQTHIEGKIARIRLDRPKAIHALTTAMCSTILEALEAWRTDLQVEAILIDHAEGRGFCAGGDIRMLAESGAKDGVEAREFFHTEYRMNHRLFTYAKPIVAFMDGITMGGGVGLSQPAPFRVATENTRLAMPETGIGLFPDVGGGWYLSRLSGRTGQFLALTGHRLDGAECLALGLATHYLSSAVLEDAKARIAAEPQQIEAILDTLATPAPDARLLAHRDAIDHLFASNKLEDIFTALEGDAGAWAVQQLAVLRTKSPQTMKVSLRLLDEGATMPTFEDEMRQEYAVGSHVVQRHDFLEGVRAVIIDKDNAPAWNPATPEGVTDHIIDQIFAPLPDGEAWTPN
;
A
#
# COMPACT_ATOMS: atom_id res chain seq x y z
N MET A 1 17.18 -9.25 16.40
CA MET A 1 16.92 -7.92 15.83
C MET A 1 17.60 -7.87 14.47
N THR A 2 16.89 -7.42 13.46
CA THR A 2 17.48 -7.21 12.14
C THR A 2 18.27 -5.91 12.11
N THR A 3 19.28 -5.80 11.25
CA THR A 3 19.99 -4.53 10.96
C THR A 3 19.32 -3.72 9.86
N GLU A 4 18.25 -4.27 9.24
CA GLU A 4 17.53 -3.66 8.11
C GLU A 4 16.49 -2.60 8.54
N VAL A 5 16.28 -2.42 9.85
CA VAL A 5 15.49 -1.33 10.46
C VAL A 5 16.27 -0.78 11.64
N GLN A 6 16.53 0.51 11.62
CA GLN A 6 17.13 1.23 12.73
C GLN A 6 16.02 1.88 13.55
N THR A 7 15.97 1.59 14.84
CA THR A 7 15.01 2.17 15.78
C THR A 7 15.77 2.83 16.94
N HIS A 8 15.55 4.13 17.15
CA HIS A 8 16.24 4.90 18.21
C HIS A 8 15.42 6.13 18.61
N ILE A 9 15.77 6.70 19.76
CA ILE A 9 15.20 7.96 20.21
C ILE A 9 16.20 9.08 19.85
N GLU A 10 15.69 10.15 19.24
CA GLU A 10 16.43 11.34 18.85
C GLU A 10 15.68 12.58 19.39
N GLY A 11 16.28 13.24 20.40
CA GLY A 11 15.58 14.31 21.10
C GLY A 11 14.31 13.81 21.78
N LYS A 12 13.15 14.29 21.34
CA LYS A 12 11.84 13.93 21.87
C LYS A 12 11.03 13.03 20.91
N ILE A 13 11.62 12.59 19.80
CA ILE A 13 10.99 11.69 18.87
C ILE A 13 11.61 10.30 18.92
N ALA A 14 10.83 9.30 18.54
CA ALA A 14 11.37 8.00 18.17
C ALA A 14 11.38 7.86 16.66
N ARG A 15 12.49 7.38 16.11
CA ARG A 15 12.70 7.23 14.67
C ARG A 15 12.72 5.78 14.27
N ILE A 16 11.95 5.45 13.25
CA ILE A 16 11.96 4.19 12.52
C ILE A 16 12.58 4.49 11.15
N ARG A 17 13.77 3.97 10.91
CA ARG A 17 14.51 4.20 9.68
C ARG A 17 14.72 2.90 8.94
N LEU A 18 14.11 2.75 7.77
CA LEU A 18 14.27 1.56 6.94
C LEU A 18 15.68 1.56 6.31
N ASP A 19 16.39 0.42 6.40
CA ASP A 19 17.78 0.31 5.95
C ASP A 19 18.05 -1.01 5.21
N ARG A 20 17.33 -1.20 4.09
CA ARG A 20 17.51 -2.31 3.14
C ARG A 20 17.58 -1.77 1.70
N PRO A 21 18.56 -0.91 1.36
CA PRO A 21 18.55 -0.14 0.10
C PRO A 21 18.60 -1.01 -1.16
N LYS A 22 19.24 -2.18 -1.11
CA LYS A 22 19.33 -3.12 -2.24
C LYS A 22 17.98 -3.67 -2.69
N ALA A 23 17.01 -3.75 -1.78
CA ALA A 23 15.65 -4.20 -2.05
C ALA A 23 14.63 -3.02 -2.00
N ILE A 24 15.10 -1.78 -2.07
CA ILE A 24 14.26 -0.58 -1.93
C ILE A 24 13.41 -0.68 -0.65
N HIS A 25 14.03 -1.10 0.42
CA HIS A 25 13.44 -1.26 1.75
C HIS A 25 12.19 -2.15 1.81
N ALA A 26 12.08 -3.15 0.91
CA ALA A 26 11.01 -4.15 0.98
C ALA A 26 11.02 -4.86 2.35
N LEU A 27 9.84 -4.97 2.94
CA LEU A 27 9.64 -5.44 4.30
C LEU A 27 9.84 -6.96 4.42
N THR A 28 10.49 -7.38 5.48
CA THR A 28 10.57 -8.77 5.94
C THR A 28 9.80 -8.94 7.24
N THR A 29 9.43 -10.17 7.61
CA THR A 29 8.79 -10.46 8.91
C THR A 29 9.61 -9.90 10.07
N ALA A 30 10.93 -10.02 10.01
CA ALA A 30 11.83 -9.49 11.04
C ALA A 30 11.81 -7.95 11.12
N MET A 31 11.68 -7.25 9.99
CA MET A 31 11.54 -5.79 9.97
C MET A 31 10.20 -5.38 10.61
N CYS A 32 9.09 -6.01 10.22
CA CYS A 32 7.76 -5.74 10.78
C CYS A 32 7.73 -6.00 12.29
N SER A 33 8.30 -7.12 12.75
CA SER A 33 8.42 -7.43 14.19
C SER A 33 9.23 -6.37 14.93
N THR A 34 10.38 -5.96 14.39
CA THR A 34 11.23 -4.92 15.02
C THR A 34 10.49 -3.58 15.13
N ILE A 35 9.74 -3.18 14.08
CA ILE A 35 8.93 -1.95 14.11
C ILE A 35 7.83 -2.07 15.17
N LEU A 36 7.12 -3.21 15.21
CA LEU A 36 6.03 -3.45 16.16
C LEU A 36 6.54 -3.41 17.60
N GLU A 37 7.65 -4.09 17.90
CA GLU A 37 8.31 -4.09 19.22
C GLU A 37 8.71 -2.66 19.65
N ALA A 38 9.27 -1.88 18.72
CA ALA A 38 9.65 -0.50 18.98
C ALA A 38 8.43 0.39 19.29
N LEU A 39 7.36 0.28 18.50
CA LEU A 39 6.11 1.00 18.73
C LEU A 39 5.51 0.66 20.09
N GLU A 40 5.52 -0.63 20.51
CA GLU A 40 5.06 -1.03 21.84
C GLU A 40 5.90 -0.44 22.96
N ALA A 41 7.22 -0.47 22.84
CA ALA A 41 8.12 0.12 23.83
C ALA A 41 7.91 1.63 24.00
N TRP A 42 7.70 2.34 22.89
CA TRP A 42 7.52 3.80 22.92
C TRP A 42 6.11 4.26 23.24
N ARG A 43 5.14 3.38 23.23
CA ARG A 43 3.73 3.72 23.46
C ARG A 43 3.50 4.45 24.77
N THR A 44 4.14 3.98 25.84
CA THR A 44 4.03 4.52 27.20
C THR A 44 5.25 5.33 27.63
N ASP A 45 6.29 5.43 26.82
CA ASP A 45 7.49 6.21 27.13
C ASP A 45 7.19 7.71 27.04
N LEU A 46 7.24 8.41 28.17
CA LEU A 46 6.96 9.84 28.25
C LEU A 46 8.05 10.72 27.61
N GLN A 47 9.21 10.16 27.29
CA GLN A 47 10.28 10.88 26.58
C GLN A 47 10.00 10.95 25.08
N VAL A 48 9.16 10.06 24.55
CA VAL A 48 8.79 10.02 23.14
C VAL A 48 7.47 10.76 22.95
N GLU A 49 7.49 11.89 22.27
CA GLU A 49 6.32 12.71 21.99
C GLU A 49 5.73 12.45 20.58
N ALA A 50 6.56 11.99 19.62
CA ALA A 50 6.12 11.66 18.26
C ALA A 50 6.97 10.54 17.65
N ILE A 51 6.48 9.94 16.57
CA ILE A 51 7.18 8.93 15.78
C ILE A 51 7.52 9.51 14.40
N LEU A 52 8.71 9.24 13.91
CA LEU A 52 9.15 9.61 12.57
C LEU A 52 9.52 8.35 11.81
N ILE A 53 8.97 8.16 10.59
CA ILE A 53 9.26 7.03 9.72
C ILE A 53 9.90 7.55 8.45
N ASP A 54 11.12 7.10 8.16
CA ASP A 54 11.86 7.40 6.94
C ASP A 54 12.74 6.23 6.50
N HIS A 55 13.57 6.46 5.47
CA HIS A 55 14.54 5.47 5.01
C HIS A 55 15.97 6.03 5.07
N ALA A 56 16.97 5.14 5.05
CA ALA A 56 18.38 5.51 5.15
C ALA A 56 18.87 6.16 3.86
N GLU A 57 19.09 5.37 2.83
CA GLU A 57 19.58 5.82 1.54
C GLU A 57 18.93 5.02 0.40
N GLY A 58 19.02 5.54 -0.81
CA GLY A 58 18.46 4.86 -1.98
C GLY A 58 17.35 5.65 -2.65
N ARG A 59 16.63 4.99 -3.57
CA ARG A 59 15.68 5.64 -4.47
C ARG A 59 14.21 5.52 -4.04
N GLY A 60 13.95 5.05 -2.84
CA GLY A 60 12.57 4.84 -2.42
C GLY A 60 12.43 4.69 -0.92
N PHE A 61 11.23 5.03 -0.45
CA PHE A 61 10.82 4.87 0.93
C PHE A 61 10.63 3.40 1.28
N CYS A 62 9.76 2.68 0.54
CA CYS A 62 9.53 1.26 0.72
C CYS A 62 8.79 0.68 -0.49
N ALA A 63 9.31 -0.40 -1.08
CA ALA A 63 8.76 -1.01 -2.29
C ALA A 63 7.70 -2.09 -2.02
N GLY A 64 7.30 -2.32 -0.76
CA GLY A 64 6.31 -3.34 -0.39
C GLY A 64 6.90 -4.43 0.49
N GLY A 65 6.26 -5.59 0.53
CA GLY A 65 6.76 -6.80 1.19
C GLY A 65 7.80 -7.55 0.35
N ASP A 66 8.49 -8.51 0.94
CA ASP A 66 9.41 -9.41 0.22
C ASP A 66 8.59 -10.46 -0.58
N ILE A 67 8.13 -10.02 -1.76
CA ILE A 67 7.25 -10.80 -2.64
C ILE A 67 7.86 -12.13 -3.07
N ARG A 68 9.19 -12.22 -3.19
CA ARG A 68 9.86 -13.47 -3.53
C ARG A 68 9.65 -14.52 -2.43
N MET A 69 9.87 -14.15 -1.17
CA MET A 69 9.63 -15.02 -0.01
C MET A 69 8.16 -15.47 0.04
N LEU A 70 7.22 -14.55 -0.18
CA LEU A 70 5.79 -14.87 -0.20
C LEU A 70 5.45 -15.93 -1.26
N ALA A 71 6.00 -15.80 -2.49
CA ALA A 71 5.76 -16.76 -3.56
C ALA A 71 6.43 -18.12 -3.28
N GLU A 72 7.65 -18.13 -2.73
CA GLU A 72 8.35 -19.36 -2.34
C GLU A 72 7.60 -20.11 -1.23
N SER A 73 6.98 -19.40 -0.30
CA SER A 73 6.09 -19.96 0.73
C SER A 73 4.77 -20.45 0.13
N GLY A 74 4.12 -19.63 -0.71
CA GLY A 74 2.84 -19.96 -1.35
C GLY A 74 2.91 -21.20 -2.25
N ALA A 75 4.05 -21.43 -2.89
CA ALA A 75 4.32 -22.64 -3.68
C ALA A 75 4.43 -23.93 -2.83
N LYS A 76 4.44 -23.82 -1.51
CA LYS A 76 4.50 -24.93 -0.54
C LYS A 76 3.18 -24.98 0.25
N ASP A 77 3.24 -24.64 1.52
CA ASP A 77 2.11 -24.65 2.46
C ASP A 77 1.58 -23.25 2.85
N GLY A 78 2.25 -22.19 2.39
CA GLY A 78 1.89 -20.81 2.65
C GLY A 78 2.08 -20.35 4.11
N VAL A 79 2.67 -21.15 4.98
CA VAL A 79 2.80 -20.85 6.41
C VAL A 79 3.63 -19.59 6.66
N GLU A 80 4.81 -19.49 6.04
CA GLU A 80 5.70 -18.33 6.19
C GLU A 80 5.08 -17.05 5.62
N ALA A 81 4.33 -17.15 4.51
CA ALA A 81 3.61 -16.02 3.94
C ALA A 81 2.48 -15.52 4.87
N ARG A 82 1.71 -16.45 5.47
CA ARG A 82 0.68 -16.10 6.45
C ARG A 82 1.27 -15.47 7.71
N GLU A 83 2.42 -15.95 8.18
CA GLU A 83 3.15 -15.35 9.30
C GLU A 83 3.60 -13.92 8.99
N PHE A 84 4.11 -13.69 7.77
CA PHE A 84 4.45 -12.34 7.30
C PHE A 84 3.23 -11.42 7.29
N PHE A 85 2.15 -11.79 6.62
CA PHE A 85 0.92 -10.99 6.59
C PHE A 85 0.35 -10.73 7.99
N HIS A 86 0.35 -11.76 8.85
CA HIS A 86 -0.12 -11.63 10.22
C HIS A 86 0.67 -10.55 10.98
N THR A 87 1.99 -10.58 10.86
CA THR A 87 2.89 -9.64 11.54
C THR A 87 2.81 -8.24 10.93
N GLU A 88 2.82 -8.13 9.59
CA GLU A 88 2.73 -6.86 8.87
C GLU A 88 1.41 -6.16 9.18
N TYR A 89 0.28 -6.88 9.14
CA TYR A 89 -1.03 -6.27 9.40
C TYR A 89 -1.22 -5.87 10.87
N ARG A 90 -0.57 -6.57 11.81
CA ARG A 90 -0.49 -6.11 13.22
C ARG A 90 0.30 -4.80 13.34
N MET A 91 1.39 -4.67 12.60
CA MET A 91 2.16 -3.43 12.52
C MET A 91 1.32 -2.30 11.91
N ASN A 92 0.63 -2.55 10.79
CA ASN A 92 -0.25 -1.55 10.15
C ASN A 92 -1.38 -1.11 11.09
N HIS A 93 -2.05 -2.07 11.76
CA HIS A 93 -3.09 -1.77 12.74
C HIS A 93 -2.54 -0.98 13.93
N ARG A 94 -1.33 -1.33 14.41
CA ARG A 94 -0.68 -0.60 15.49
C ARG A 94 -0.35 0.84 15.09
N LEU A 95 0.15 1.07 13.89
CA LEU A 95 0.39 2.42 13.34
C LEU A 95 -0.92 3.20 13.24
N PHE A 96 -2.00 2.59 12.74
CA PHE A 96 -3.31 3.22 12.57
C PHE A 96 -3.94 3.64 13.92
N THR A 97 -3.76 2.83 14.96
CA THR A 97 -4.31 3.07 16.29
C THR A 97 -3.34 3.77 17.26
N TYR A 98 -2.21 4.25 16.75
CA TYR A 98 -1.17 4.82 17.59
C TYR A 98 -1.54 6.20 18.13
N ALA A 99 -1.47 6.38 19.46
CA ALA A 99 -1.94 7.60 20.10
C ALA A 99 -1.01 8.82 19.92
N LYS A 100 0.29 8.58 19.68
CA LYS A 100 1.24 9.67 19.45
C LYS A 100 1.28 10.03 17.96
N PRO A 101 1.54 11.30 17.60
CA PRO A 101 1.68 11.71 16.21
C PRO A 101 2.76 10.91 15.47
N ILE A 102 2.47 10.54 14.23
CA ILE A 102 3.40 9.87 13.32
C ILE A 102 3.62 10.78 12.10
N VAL A 103 4.87 10.95 11.71
CA VAL A 103 5.25 11.62 10.46
C VAL A 103 5.93 10.61 9.54
N ALA A 104 5.37 10.36 8.37
CA ALA A 104 5.95 9.48 7.35
C ALA A 104 6.52 10.33 6.19
N PHE A 105 7.80 10.18 5.92
CA PHE A 105 8.49 10.84 4.82
C PHE A 105 8.56 9.92 3.59
N MET A 106 7.59 10.06 2.69
CA MET A 106 7.44 9.25 1.47
C MET A 106 8.36 9.74 0.34
N ASP A 107 9.66 9.87 0.60
CA ASP A 107 10.60 10.35 -0.42
C ASP A 107 11.03 9.20 -1.33
N GLY A 108 10.53 9.19 -2.56
CA GLY A 108 10.79 8.15 -3.56
C GLY A 108 9.70 7.08 -3.67
N ILE A 109 10.08 5.85 -4.05
CA ILE A 109 9.16 4.73 -4.28
C ILE A 109 8.45 4.35 -2.99
N THR A 110 7.12 4.36 -3.01
CA THR A 110 6.22 4.03 -1.90
C THR A 110 5.12 3.12 -2.43
N MET A 111 5.26 1.79 -2.24
CA MET A 111 4.36 0.79 -2.82
C MET A 111 4.03 -0.30 -1.81
N GLY A 112 2.86 -0.94 -1.93
CA GLY A 112 2.45 -2.05 -1.07
C GLY A 112 2.68 -1.77 0.42
N GLY A 113 3.50 -2.54 1.11
CA GLY A 113 3.85 -2.30 2.52
C GLY A 113 4.36 -0.89 2.84
N GLY A 114 4.93 -0.16 1.85
CA GLY A 114 5.26 1.26 1.99
C GLY A 114 4.02 2.15 2.13
N VAL A 115 2.93 1.80 1.47
CA VAL A 115 1.62 2.44 1.68
C VAL A 115 1.11 2.10 3.08
N GLY A 116 1.20 0.83 3.50
CA GLY A 116 0.84 0.39 4.85
C GLY A 116 1.62 1.07 5.98
N LEU A 117 2.89 1.44 5.75
CA LEU A 117 3.68 2.22 6.70
C LEU A 117 3.32 3.70 6.73
N SER A 118 2.93 4.28 5.60
CA SER A 118 2.73 5.72 5.47
C SER A 118 1.29 6.17 5.70
N GLN A 119 0.30 5.46 5.16
CA GLN A 119 -1.09 5.92 5.20
C GLN A 119 -1.72 5.98 6.61
N PRO A 120 -1.33 5.15 7.59
CA PRO A 120 -1.77 5.33 8.97
C PRO A 120 -1.31 6.65 9.61
N ALA A 121 -0.23 7.26 9.11
CA ALA A 121 0.34 8.47 9.70
C ALA A 121 -0.57 9.69 9.45
N PRO A 122 -0.88 10.51 10.49
CA PRO A 122 -1.62 11.76 10.31
C PRO A 122 -0.82 12.80 9.49
N PHE A 123 0.51 12.74 9.51
CA PHE A 123 1.38 13.60 8.72
C PHE A 123 2.14 12.77 7.67
N ARG A 124 1.80 12.96 6.41
CA ARG A 124 2.37 12.26 5.27
C ARG A 124 3.04 13.27 4.34
N VAL A 125 4.36 13.21 4.28
CA VAL A 125 5.18 14.16 3.52
C VAL A 125 5.56 13.53 2.19
N ALA A 126 5.08 14.13 1.09
CA ALA A 126 5.50 13.80 -0.27
C ALA A 126 6.54 14.79 -0.79
N THR A 127 7.33 14.38 -1.77
CA THR A 127 8.35 15.19 -2.44
C THR A 127 8.25 15.06 -3.97
N GLU A 128 9.12 15.74 -4.69
CA GLU A 128 9.29 15.58 -6.14
C GLU A 128 9.74 14.16 -6.54
N ASN A 129 10.30 13.42 -5.60
CA ASN A 129 10.75 12.04 -5.81
C ASN A 129 9.65 11.00 -5.57
N THR A 130 8.59 11.36 -4.85
CA THR A 130 7.51 10.43 -4.47
C THR A 130 6.90 9.73 -5.68
N ARG A 131 6.78 8.41 -5.58
CA ARG A 131 6.10 7.54 -6.56
C ARG A 131 5.29 6.51 -5.79
N LEU A 132 4.02 6.84 -5.53
CA LEU A 132 3.12 5.98 -4.77
C LEU A 132 2.27 5.13 -5.71
N ALA A 133 2.15 3.85 -5.44
CA ALA A 133 1.26 2.95 -6.17
C ALA A 133 0.89 1.72 -5.33
N MET A 134 -0.25 1.10 -5.71
CA MET A 134 -0.64 -0.25 -5.30
C MET A 134 -0.72 -1.12 -6.56
N PRO A 135 0.43 -1.68 -7.04
CA PRO A 135 0.52 -2.37 -8.34
C PRO A 135 0.23 -3.88 -8.26
N GLU A 136 -0.35 -4.34 -7.18
CA GLU A 136 -0.48 -5.75 -6.77
C GLU A 136 -1.20 -6.60 -7.82
N THR A 137 -2.21 -6.07 -8.52
CA THR A 137 -2.92 -6.78 -9.61
C THR A 137 -2.01 -7.21 -10.76
N GLY A 138 -0.87 -6.53 -10.91
CA GLY A 138 0.16 -6.88 -11.90
C GLY A 138 1.02 -8.09 -11.51
N ILE A 139 0.96 -8.52 -10.27
CA ILE A 139 1.67 -9.71 -9.74
C ILE A 139 0.71 -10.77 -9.19
N GLY A 140 -0.58 -10.67 -9.50
CA GLY A 140 -1.57 -11.62 -9.02
C GLY A 140 -1.87 -11.52 -7.51
N LEU A 141 -1.63 -10.36 -6.91
CA LEU A 141 -2.05 -9.98 -5.56
C LEU A 141 -3.12 -8.88 -5.66
N PHE A 142 -3.59 -8.36 -4.59
CA PHE A 142 -4.55 -7.26 -4.47
C PHE A 142 -3.96 -6.15 -3.59
N PRO A 143 -4.44 -4.90 -3.67
CA PRO A 143 -4.05 -3.85 -2.73
C PRO A 143 -4.45 -4.22 -1.30
N ASP A 144 -3.47 -4.65 -0.52
CA ASP A 144 -3.57 -5.03 0.90
C ASP A 144 -3.05 -3.92 1.83
N VAL A 145 -2.65 -4.24 3.05
CA VAL A 145 -2.09 -3.33 4.07
C VAL A 145 -2.99 -2.12 4.40
N GLY A 146 -4.29 -2.32 4.34
CA GLY A 146 -5.31 -1.28 4.44
C GLY A 146 -5.71 -0.69 3.09
N GLY A 147 -5.33 -1.30 1.97
CA GLY A 147 -5.67 -0.83 0.62
C GLY A 147 -7.17 -0.71 0.40
N GLY A 148 -7.96 -1.69 0.86
CA GLY A 148 -9.42 -1.64 0.84
C GLY A 148 -9.97 -0.43 1.62
N TRP A 149 -9.40 -0.13 2.77
CA TRP A 149 -9.77 1.02 3.59
C TRP A 149 -9.42 2.36 2.96
N TYR A 150 -8.15 2.55 2.55
CA TYR A 150 -7.68 3.85 2.06
C TYR A 150 -8.21 4.17 0.67
N LEU A 151 -8.17 3.22 -0.26
CA LEU A 151 -8.57 3.46 -1.64
C LEU A 151 -10.09 3.62 -1.79
N SER A 152 -10.89 2.88 -1.02
CA SER A 152 -12.36 2.99 -1.05
C SER A 152 -12.89 4.36 -0.59
N ARG A 153 -12.07 5.11 0.15
CA ARG A 153 -12.41 6.44 0.67
C ARG A 153 -11.91 7.60 -0.18
N LEU A 154 -11.26 7.31 -1.30
CA LEU A 154 -10.90 8.32 -2.29
C LEU A 154 -12.13 8.82 -3.03
N SER A 155 -12.06 10.07 -3.47
CA SER A 155 -13.16 10.74 -4.17
C SER A 155 -13.49 10.06 -5.50
N GLY A 156 -14.78 9.91 -5.79
CA GLY A 156 -15.28 9.30 -7.04
C GLY A 156 -14.87 7.83 -7.18
N ARG A 157 -14.40 7.48 -8.38
CA ARG A 157 -13.90 6.14 -8.72
C ARG A 157 -12.37 6.05 -8.76
N THR A 158 -11.69 7.02 -8.19
CA THR A 158 -10.21 7.08 -8.17
C THR A 158 -9.62 5.84 -7.50
N GLY A 159 -10.22 5.35 -6.40
CA GLY A 159 -9.73 4.14 -5.71
C GLY A 159 -9.79 2.89 -6.59
N GLN A 160 -10.91 2.67 -7.28
CA GLN A 160 -11.06 1.55 -8.23
C GLN A 160 -10.02 1.64 -9.36
N PHE A 161 -9.86 2.85 -9.93
CA PHE A 161 -8.86 3.09 -10.96
C PHE A 161 -7.44 2.73 -10.48
N LEU A 162 -7.05 3.21 -9.31
CA LEU A 162 -5.71 2.95 -8.75
C LEU A 162 -5.50 1.47 -8.44
N ALA A 163 -6.49 0.83 -7.82
CA ALA A 163 -6.42 -0.58 -7.44
C ALA A 163 -6.30 -1.51 -8.66
N LEU A 164 -7.06 -1.22 -9.73
CA LEU A 164 -7.09 -2.08 -10.92
C LEU A 164 -5.87 -1.88 -11.82
N THR A 165 -5.45 -0.62 -12.00
CA THR A 165 -4.37 -0.29 -12.94
C THR A 165 -2.98 -0.37 -12.32
N GLY A 166 -2.87 -0.16 -11.01
CA GLY A 166 -1.59 0.07 -10.34
C GLY A 166 -0.93 1.38 -10.78
N HIS A 167 -1.74 2.39 -11.12
CA HIS A 167 -1.24 3.68 -11.58
C HIS A 167 -0.29 4.32 -10.55
N ARG A 168 0.81 4.88 -11.03
CA ARG A 168 1.84 5.51 -10.18
C ARG A 168 1.56 6.98 -10.03
N LEU A 169 1.22 7.39 -8.82
CA LEU A 169 1.02 8.79 -8.45
C LEU A 169 2.36 9.46 -8.15
N ASP A 170 2.54 10.68 -8.61
CA ASP A 170 3.62 11.55 -8.14
C ASP A 170 3.23 12.26 -6.81
N GLY A 171 4.16 13.03 -6.24
CA GLY A 171 3.93 13.70 -4.96
C GLY A 171 2.81 14.74 -5.00
N ALA A 172 2.63 15.42 -6.14
CA ALA A 172 1.56 16.41 -6.33
C ALA A 172 0.18 15.72 -6.41
N GLU A 173 0.10 14.60 -7.10
CA GLU A 173 -1.10 13.78 -7.18
C GLU A 173 -1.46 13.17 -5.83
N CYS A 174 -0.44 12.70 -5.06
CA CYS A 174 -0.66 12.24 -3.70
C CYS A 174 -1.25 13.34 -2.80
N LEU A 175 -0.73 14.57 -2.88
CA LEU A 175 -1.29 15.70 -2.14
C LEU A 175 -2.72 16.00 -2.57
N ALA A 176 -2.97 16.10 -3.87
CA ALA A 176 -4.28 16.45 -4.42
C ALA A 176 -5.38 15.40 -4.11
N LEU A 177 -5.00 14.14 -3.95
CA LEU A 177 -5.90 13.03 -3.59
C LEU A 177 -6.01 12.79 -2.08
N GLY A 178 -5.28 13.54 -1.25
CA GLY A 178 -5.27 13.36 0.20
C GLY A 178 -4.46 12.15 0.70
N LEU A 179 -3.68 11.52 -0.19
CA LEU A 179 -2.73 10.45 0.16
C LEU A 179 -1.43 11.01 0.76
N ALA A 180 -1.14 12.28 0.56
CA ALA A 180 -0.17 13.08 1.31
C ALA A 180 -0.87 14.27 1.97
N THR A 181 -0.29 14.78 3.06
CA THR A 181 -0.77 15.97 3.77
C THR A 181 0.06 17.21 3.45
N HIS A 182 1.34 17.00 3.14
CA HIS A 182 2.29 18.08 2.84
C HIS A 182 3.15 17.68 1.64
N TYR A 183 3.54 18.72 0.86
CA TYR A 183 4.50 18.58 -0.22
C TYR A 183 5.72 19.45 0.08
N LEU A 184 6.87 18.82 0.26
CA LEU A 184 8.14 19.47 0.55
C LEU A 184 9.15 19.16 -0.56
N SER A 185 10.11 20.05 -0.76
CA SER A 185 11.31 19.68 -1.52
C SER A 185 12.14 18.66 -0.75
N SER A 186 12.65 17.65 -1.42
CA SER A 186 13.55 16.66 -0.80
C SER A 186 14.78 17.32 -0.12
N ALA A 187 15.21 18.48 -0.64
CA ALA A 187 16.34 19.23 -0.10
C ALA A 187 16.15 19.74 1.35
N VAL A 188 14.91 19.89 1.81
CA VAL A 188 14.61 20.39 3.17
C VAL A 188 14.22 19.30 4.17
N LEU A 189 14.18 18.02 3.75
CA LEU A 189 13.70 16.94 4.61
C LEU A 189 14.53 16.75 5.89
N GLU A 190 15.85 16.86 5.81
CA GLU A 190 16.71 16.72 7.01
C GLU A 190 16.51 17.90 7.98
N ASP A 191 16.29 19.12 7.47
CA ASP A 191 15.92 20.28 8.30
C ASP A 191 14.55 20.07 8.96
N ALA A 192 13.55 19.57 8.21
CA ALA A 192 12.23 19.24 8.76
C ALA A 192 12.34 18.22 9.90
N LYS A 193 13.07 17.12 9.68
CA LYS A 193 13.27 16.06 10.67
C LYS A 193 13.97 16.59 11.95
N ALA A 194 15.02 17.41 11.79
CA ALA A 194 15.74 17.98 12.92
C ALA A 194 14.87 18.93 13.75
N ARG A 195 14.07 19.79 13.10
CA ARG A 195 13.11 20.67 13.79
C ARG A 195 12.02 19.89 14.51
N ILE A 196 11.46 18.86 13.89
CA ILE A 196 10.45 18.00 14.51
C ILE A 196 11.04 17.25 15.71
N ALA A 197 12.28 16.78 15.64
CA ALA A 197 12.96 16.14 16.77
C ALA A 197 13.16 17.08 17.96
N ALA A 198 13.40 18.36 17.70
CA ALA A 198 13.55 19.39 18.73
C ALA A 198 12.19 19.82 19.33
N GLU A 199 11.15 19.99 18.49
CA GLU A 199 9.86 20.56 18.86
C GLU A 199 8.68 19.75 18.27
N PRO A 200 8.46 18.49 18.69
CA PRO A 200 7.45 17.62 18.10
C PRO A 200 6.01 18.12 18.29
N GLN A 201 5.74 18.96 19.24
CA GLN A 201 4.44 19.63 19.42
C GLN A 201 4.12 20.65 18.32
N GLN A 202 5.09 21.02 17.48
CA GLN A 202 4.95 21.96 16.36
C GLN A 202 5.02 21.29 14.99
N ILE A 203 4.82 19.97 14.88
CA ILE A 203 4.93 19.21 13.62
C ILE A 203 4.20 19.90 12.47
N GLU A 204 2.91 20.22 12.63
CA GLU A 204 2.10 20.86 11.60
C GLU A 204 2.69 22.21 11.16
N ALA A 205 3.01 23.10 12.12
CA ALA A 205 3.58 24.41 11.83
C ALA A 205 4.96 24.34 11.16
N ILE A 206 5.78 23.34 11.52
CA ILE A 206 7.09 23.10 10.89
C ILE A 206 6.90 22.67 9.45
N LEU A 207 6.02 21.69 9.21
CA LEU A 207 5.74 21.16 7.87
C LEU A 207 5.11 22.24 6.98
N ASP A 208 4.13 23.01 7.47
CA ASP A 208 3.52 24.14 6.77
C ASP A 208 4.54 25.22 6.36
N THR A 209 5.47 25.52 7.28
CA THR A 209 6.52 26.53 7.01
C THR A 209 7.49 26.09 5.90
N LEU A 210 7.74 24.78 5.79
CA LEU A 210 8.66 24.19 4.82
C LEU A 210 7.96 23.73 3.54
N ALA A 211 6.62 23.72 3.54
CA ALA A 211 5.83 23.31 2.39
C ALA A 211 6.08 24.22 1.19
N THR A 212 6.11 23.62 0.02
CA THR A 212 6.23 24.34 -1.26
C THR A 212 5.00 24.07 -2.13
N PRO A 213 4.63 24.98 -3.04
CA PRO A 213 3.57 24.71 -4.00
C PRO A 213 3.87 23.45 -4.78
N ALA A 214 2.95 22.48 -4.73
CA ALA A 214 3.06 21.28 -5.54
C ALA A 214 2.82 21.62 -7.03
N PRO A 215 3.44 20.89 -7.97
CA PRO A 215 3.09 20.95 -9.38
C PRO A 215 1.63 20.56 -9.63
N ASP A 216 1.16 20.76 -10.88
CA ASP A 216 -0.18 20.33 -11.27
C ASP A 216 -0.34 18.81 -11.17
N ALA A 217 -1.38 18.36 -10.48
CA ALA A 217 -1.76 16.95 -10.37
C ALA A 217 -2.43 16.49 -11.68
N ARG A 218 -1.65 15.86 -12.56
CA ARG A 218 -2.06 15.52 -13.93
C ARG A 218 -3.24 14.57 -14.00
N LEU A 219 -3.32 13.65 -13.04
CA LEU A 219 -4.41 12.66 -12.96
C LEU A 219 -5.78 13.35 -12.84
N LEU A 220 -5.85 14.50 -12.18
CA LEU A 220 -7.11 15.22 -12.00
C LEU A 220 -7.75 15.67 -13.32
N ALA A 221 -6.98 15.84 -14.41
CA ALA A 221 -7.51 16.09 -15.73
C ALA A 221 -8.35 14.94 -16.31
N HIS A 222 -8.23 13.75 -15.74
CA HIS A 222 -8.95 12.54 -16.16
C HIS A 222 -10.06 12.13 -15.17
N ARG A 223 -10.37 12.96 -14.16
CA ARG A 223 -11.31 12.62 -13.10
C ARG A 223 -12.67 12.19 -13.63
N ASP A 224 -13.26 12.96 -14.53
CA ASP A 224 -14.58 12.66 -15.10
C ASP A 224 -14.56 11.34 -15.91
N ALA A 225 -13.46 11.08 -16.63
CA ALA A 225 -13.27 9.82 -17.36
C ALA A 225 -13.11 8.65 -16.39
N ILE A 226 -12.37 8.81 -15.29
CA ILE A 226 -12.24 7.80 -14.24
C ILE A 226 -13.62 7.51 -13.63
N ASP A 227 -14.37 8.53 -13.23
CA ASP A 227 -15.67 8.37 -12.60
C ASP A 227 -16.70 7.72 -13.54
N HIS A 228 -16.59 7.94 -14.83
CA HIS A 228 -17.49 7.36 -15.84
C HIS A 228 -17.06 5.91 -16.20
N LEU A 229 -15.81 5.69 -16.56
CA LEU A 229 -15.33 4.43 -17.12
C LEU A 229 -15.09 3.35 -16.06
N PHE A 230 -14.84 3.73 -14.81
CA PHE A 230 -14.67 2.82 -13.66
C PHE A 230 -15.88 2.83 -12.71
N ALA A 231 -17.06 3.24 -13.20
CA ALA A 231 -18.27 3.40 -12.39
C ALA A 231 -18.79 2.07 -11.79
N SER A 232 -18.66 0.95 -12.49
CA SER A 232 -19.20 -0.34 -12.08
C SER A 232 -18.29 -1.03 -11.04
N ASN A 233 -18.92 -1.84 -10.16
CA ASN A 233 -18.22 -2.80 -9.31
C ASN A 233 -18.05 -4.18 -10.00
N LYS A 234 -18.46 -4.29 -11.28
CA LYS A 234 -18.24 -5.48 -12.12
C LYS A 234 -17.14 -5.20 -13.12
N LEU A 235 -16.14 -6.08 -13.14
CA LEU A 235 -14.96 -5.91 -14.00
C LEU A 235 -15.32 -5.93 -15.48
N GLU A 236 -16.26 -6.78 -15.89
CA GLU A 236 -16.75 -6.91 -17.26
C GLU A 236 -17.37 -5.60 -17.77
N ASP A 237 -18.11 -4.90 -16.92
CA ASP A 237 -18.72 -3.62 -17.29
C ASP A 237 -17.63 -2.52 -17.49
N ILE A 238 -16.58 -2.53 -16.64
CA ILE A 238 -15.44 -1.61 -16.79
C ILE A 238 -14.72 -1.86 -18.12
N PHE A 239 -14.48 -3.14 -18.46
CA PHE A 239 -13.89 -3.49 -19.77
C PHE A 239 -14.78 -3.02 -20.92
N THR A 240 -16.09 -3.27 -20.85
CA THR A 240 -17.06 -2.84 -21.85
C THR A 240 -17.08 -1.31 -22.01
N ALA A 241 -17.06 -0.56 -20.91
CA ALA A 241 -17.02 0.88 -20.94
C ALA A 241 -15.75 1.43 -21.61
N LEU A 242 -14.59 0.84 -21.27
CA LEU A 242 -13.30 1.22 -21.86
C LEU A 242 -13.21 0.84 -23.34
N GLU A 243 -13.76 -0.30 -23.75
CA GLU A 243 -13.82 -0.75 -25.15
C GLU A 243 -14.75 0.11 -26.00
N GLY A 244 -15.80 0.66 -25.39
CA GLY A 244 -16.74 1.59 -26.02
C GLY A 244 -16.21 3.01 -26.20
N ASP A 245 -15.11 3.39 -25.53
CA ASP A 245 -14.51 4.73 -25.61
C ASP A 245 -13.27 4.74 -26.50
N ALA A 246 -13.33 5.48 -27.61
CA ALA A 246 -12.23 5.61 -28.57
C ALA A 246 -11.17 6.65 -28.15
N GLY A 247 -11.30 7.30 -27.00
CA GLY A 247 -10.35 8.26 -26.46
C GLY A 247 -9.00 7.64 -26.16
N ALA A 248 -7.92 8.34 -26.48
CA ALA A 248 -6.56 7.81 -26.33
C ALA A 248 -6.26 7.36 -24.87
N TRP A 249 -6.80 8.06 -23.89
CA TRP A 249 -6.65 7.72 -22.48
C TRP A 249 -7.36 6.39 -22.14
N ALA A 250 -8.61 6.21 -22.56
CA ALA A 250 -9.37 4.98 -22.34
C ALA A 250 -8.68 3.76 -22.99
N VAL A 251 -8.23 3.91 -24.23
CA VAL A 251 -7.46 2.88 -24.95
C VAL A 251 -6.19 2.49 -24.18
N GLN A 252 -5.48 3.46 -23.62
CA GLN A 252 -4.31 3.21 -22.80
C GLN A 252 -4.67 2.45 -21.52
N GLN A 253 -5.74 2.86 -20.80
CA GLN A 253 -6.14 2.15 -19.57
C GLN A 253 -6.61 0.71 -19.85
N LEU A 254 -7.35 0.50 -20.93
CA LEU A 254 -7.75 -0.84 -21.35
C LEU A 254 -6.52 -1.73 -21.61
N ALA A 255 -5.51 -1.20 -22.30
CA ALA A 255 -4.26 -1.92 -22.55
C ALA A 255 -3.55 -2.27 -21.22
N VAL A 256 -3.55 -1.37 -20.23
CA VAL A 256 -3.00 -1.63 -18.89
C VAL A 256 -3.79 -2.75 -18.19
N LEU A 257 -5.12 -2.66 -18.15
CA LEU A 257 -5.94 -3.69 -17.47
C LEU A 257 -5.75 -5.09 -18.09
N ARG A 258 -5.58 -5.17 -19.39
CA ARG A 258 -5.30 -6.45 -20.08
C ARG A 258 -4.00 -7.14 -19.68
N THR A 259 -3.10 -6.43 -18.99
CA THR A 259 -1.88 -7.02 -18.43
C THR A 259 -2.06 -7.55 -17.00
N LYS A 260 -3.19 -7.24 -16.34
CA LYS A 260 -3.43 -7.55 -14.93
C LYS A 260 -4.15 -8.89 -14.76
N SER A 261 -4.01 -9.51 -13.58
CA SER A 261 -4.76 -10.72 -13.23
C SER A 261 -6.26 -10.42 -13.14
N PRO A 262 -7.11 -11.06 -13.96
CA PRO A 262 -8.56 -10.89 -13.86
C PRO A 262 -9.10 -11.29 -12.49
N GLN A 263 -8.55 -12.35 -11.89
CA GLN A 263 -8.93 -12.80 -10.56
C GLN A 263 -8.69 -11.72 -9.51
N THR A 264 -7.48 -11.16 -9.45
CA THR A 264 -7.15 -10.19 -8.39
C THR A 264 -7.72 -8.81 -8.66
N MET A 265 -8.03 -8.46 -9.92
CA MET A 265 -8.85 -7.27 -10.20
C MET A 265 -10.27 -7.40 -9.61
N LYS A 266 -10.94 -8.56 -9.74
CA LYS A 266 -12.26 -8.80 -9.11
C LYS A 266 -12.15 -8.83 -7.59
N VAL A 267 -11.09 -9.42 -7.03
CA VAL A 267 -10.80 -9.35 -5.59
C VAL A 267 -10.68 -7.90 -5.14
N SER A 268 -9.93 -7.08 -5.87
CA SER A 268 -9.75 -5.65 -5.54
C SER A 268 -11.06 -4.88 -5.57
N LEU A 269 -11.91 -5.10 -6.58
CA LEU A 269 -13.22 -4.43 -6.66
C LEU A 269 -14.11 -4.78 -5.45
N ARG A 270 -14.19 -6.06 -5.10
CA ARG A 270 -14.99 -6.50 -3.94
C ARG A 270 -14.40 -5.96 -2.63
N LEU A 271 -13.08 -5.99 -2.47
CA LEU A 271 -12.41 -5.45 -1.29
C LEU A 271 -12.72 -3.97 -1.09
N LEU A 272 -12.66 -3.16 -2.16
CA LEU A 272 -12.99 -1.74 -2.08
C LEU A 272 -14.49 -1.51 -1.80
N ASP A 273 -15.38 -2.31 -2.38
CA ASP A 273 -16.83 -2.21 -2.16
C ASP A 273 -17.18 -2.50 -0.70
N GLU A 274 -16.67 -3.58 -0.14
CA GLU A 274 -16.85 -3.95 1.27
C GLU A 274 -16.09 -2.99 2.20
N GLY A 275 -14.85 -2.62 1.87
CA GLY A 275 -14.01 -1.69 2.62
C GLY A 275 -14.62 -0.29 2.80
N ALA A 276 -15.40 0.19 1.82
CA ALA A 276 -16.09 1.48 1.90
C ALA A 276 -17.06 1.56 3.09
N THR A 277 -17.63 0.43 3.50
CA THR A 277 -18.59 0.33 4.60
C THR A 277 -18.04 -0.40 5.83
N MET A 278 -16.78 -0.79 5.81
CA MET A 278 -16.13 -1.50 6.91
C MET A 278 -16.17 -0.66 8.19
N PRO A 279 -16.69 -1.21 9.33
CA PRO A 279 -16.88 -0.43 10.55
C PRO A 279 -15.58 0.03 11.20
N THR A 280 -14.56 -0.82 11.19
CA THR A 280 -13.27 -0.55 11.83
C THR A 280 -12.10 -0.97 10.92
N PHE A 281 -10.95 -0.36 11.15
CA PHE A 281 -9.71 -0.77 10.47
C PHE A 281 -9.26 -2.19 10.90
N GLU A 282 -9.63 -2.62 12.09
CA GLU A 282 -9.41 -4.00 12.55
C GLU A 282 -10.18 -5.02 11.71
N ASP A 283 -11.44 -4.73 11.37
CA ASP A 283 -12.25 -5.59 10.50
C ASP A 283 -11.69 -5.66 9.10
N GLU A 284 -11.19 -4.54 8.56
CA GLU A 284 -10.46 -4.50 7.28
C GLU A 284 -9.23 -5.40 7.30
N MET A 285 -8.37 -5.26 8.31
CA MET A 285 -7.16 -6.08 8.44
C MET A 285 -7.49 -7.57 8.56
N ARG A 286 -8.56 -7.92 9.26
CA ARG A 286 -9.03 -9.30 9.38
C ARG A 286 -9.48 -9.87 8.04
N GLN A 287 -10.21 -9.08 7.25
CA GLN A 287 -10.65 -9.47 5.93
C GLN A 287 -9.46 -9.60 4.97
N GLU A 288 -8.58 -8.59 4.90
CA GLU A 288 -7.40 -8.64 4.05
C GLU A 288 -6.49 -9.84 4.37
N TYR A 289 -6.35 -10.17 5.66
CA TYR A 289 -5.57 -11.35 6.06
C TYR A 289 -6.20 -12.65 5.56
N ALA A 290 -7.51 -12.81 5.66
CA ALA A 290 -8.19 -13.99 5.12
C ALA A 290 -8.02 -14.08 3.60
N VAL A 291 -8.25 -12.98 2.88
CA VAL A 291 -8.08 -12.88 1.42
C VAL A 291 -6.63 -13.17 1.01
N GLY A 292 -5.64 -12.56 1.69
CA GLY A 292 -4.21 -12.77 1.43
C GLY A 292 -3.77 -14.21 1.67
N SER A 293 -4.28 -14.84 2.72
CA SER A 293 -4.03 -16.26 3.03
C SER A 293 -4.52 -17.20 1.94
N HIS A 294 -5.64 -16.86 1.29
CA HIS A 294 -6.16 -17.63 0.16
C HIS A 294 -5.44 -17.31 -1.16
N VAL A 295 -5.12 -16.04 -1.41
CA VAL A 295 -4.53 -15.58 -2.68
C VAL A 295 -3.08 -16.07 -2.83
N VAL A 296 -2.29 -16.08 -1.76
CA VAL A 296 -0.85 -16.37 -1.81
C VAL A 296 -0.50 -17.76 -2.37
N GLN A 297 -1.43 -18.70 -2.29
CA GLN A 297 -1.27 -20.06 -2.83
C GLN A 297 -1.93 -20.28 -4.21
N ARG A 298 -2.54 -19.21 -4.79
CA ARG A 298 -3.20 -19.33 -6.09
C ARG A 298 -2.23 -19.18 -7.25
N HIS A 299 -2.62 -19.78 -8.37
CA HIS A 299 -1.85 -19.77 -9.62
C HIS A 299 -1.39 -18.35 -10.00
N ASP A 300 -2.31 -17.39 -10.00
CA ASP A 300 -2.02 -16.04 -10.50
C ASP A 300 -0.97 -15.31 -9.66
N PHE A 301 -0.94 -15.51 -8.34
CA PHE A 301 0.11 -14.94 -7.52
C PHE A 301 1.48 -15.55 -7.83
N LEU A 302 1.58 -16.86 -7.90
CA LEU A 302 2.83 -17.57 -8.20
C LEU A 302 3.35 -17.20 -9.59
N GLU A 303 2.45 -17.17 -10.58
CA GLU A 303 2.77 -16.84 -11.96
C GLU A 303 3.15 -15.36 -12.13
N GLY A 304 2.40 -14.45 -11.50
CA GLY A 304 2.71 -13.03 -11.53
C GLY A 304 4.09 -12.72 -10.94
N VAL A 305 4.42 -13.34 -9.81
CA VAL A 305 5.75 -13.20 -9.19
C VAL A 305 6.83 -13.82 -10.08
N ARG A 306 6.59 -14.99 -10.69
CA ARG A 306 7.52 -15.56 -11.68
C ARG A 306 7.80 -14.54 -12.79
N ALA A 307 6.73 -14.04 -13.43
CA ALA A 307 6.85 -13.20 -14.62
C ALA A 307 7.51 -11.85 -14.34
N VAL A 308 7.21 -11.21 -13.20
CA VAL A 308 7.66 -9.82 -12.94
C VAL A 308 8.93 -9.77 -12.10
N ILE A 309 9.13 -10.70 -11.15
CA ILE A 309 10.20 -10.61 -10.15
C ILE A 309 11.33 -11.61 -10.42
N ILE A 310 11.00 -12.84 -10.84
CA ILE A 310 11.97 -13.93 -11.00
C ILE A 310 12.54 -13.92 -12.42
N ASP A 311 11.72 -14.22 -13.44
CA ASP A 311 12.13 -14.33 -14.84
C ASP A 311 12.21 -12.97 -15.53
N LYS A 312 11.41 -11.99 -15.09
CA LYS A 312 11.34 -10.62 -15.60
C LYS A 312 10.97 -10.53 -17.08
N ASP A 313 10.22 -11.53 -17.58
CA ASP A 313 9.67 -11.53 -18.93
C ASP A 313 8.44 -10.62 -19.08
N ASN A 314 7.81 -10.24 -17.93
CA ASN A 314 6.60 -9.41 -17.85
C ASN A 314 5.43 -9.99 -18.69
N ALA A 315 5.38 -11.30 -18.87
CA ALA A 315 4.38 -12.02 -19.65
C ALA A 315 3.68 -13.10 -18.81
N PRO A 316 2.90 -12.71 -17.77
CA PRO A 316 2.20 -13.69 -16.94
C PRO A 316 1.06 -14.38 -17.72
N ALA A 317 0.92 -15.68 -17.52
CA ALA A 317 -0.16 -16.49 -18.08
C ALA A 317 -1.27 -16.67 -17.02
N TRP A 318 -2.16 -15.68 -16.91
CA TRP A 318 -3.23 -15.68 -15.93
C TRP A 318 -4.22 -16.84 -16.11
N ASN A 319 -4.75 -17.36 -15.00
CA ASN A 319 -5.73 -18.45 -15.03
C ASN A 319 -6.81 -18.29 -13.93
N PRO A 320 -8.05 -17.92 -14.27
CA PRO A 320 -8.59 -17.70 -15.65
C PRO A 320 -7.97 -16.50 -16.37
N ALA A 321 -7.85 -16.57 -17.70
CA ALA A 321 -7.21 -15.55 -18.53
C ALA A 321 -8.10 -14.33 -18.82
N THR A 322 -9.40 -14.42 -18.59
CA THR A 322 -10.38 -13.35 -18.85
C THR A 322 -11.29 -13.10 -17.65
N PRO A 323 -11.87 -11.89 -17.54
CA PRO A 323 -12.83 -11.59 -16.48
C PRO A 323 -13.98 -12.59 -16.38
N GLU A 324 -14.57 -13.02 -17.50
CA GLU A 324 -15.71 -13.94 -17.54
C GLU A 324 -15.36 -15.34 -17.00
N GLY A 325 -14.10 -15.72 -17.09
CA GLY A 325 -13.63 -17.00 -16.55
C GLY A 325 -13.52 -17.00 -15.01
N VAL A 326 -13.46 -15.81 -14.38
CA VAL A 326 -13.43 -15.67 -12.93
C VAL A 326 -14.86 -15.60 -12.40
N THR A 327 -15.38 -16.74 -11.94
CA THR A 327 -16.74 -16.83 -11.42
C THR A 327 -16.88 -16.26 -10.01
N ASP A 328 -18.11 -15.89 -9.62
CA ASP A 328 -18.42 -15.44 -8.24
C ASP A 328 -18.02 -16.52 -7.22
N HIS A 329 -18.16 -17.79 -7.55
CA HIS A 329 -17.74 -18.90 -6.69
C HIS A 329 -16.23 -18.86 -6.36
N ILE A 330 -15.38 -18.52 -7.35
CA ILE A 330 -13.93 -18.35 -7.12
C ILE A 330 -13.69 -17.20 -6.15
N ILE A 331 -14.39 -16.09 -6.32
CA ILE A 331 -14.27 -14.92 -5.46
C ILE A 331 -14.78 -15.22 -4.05
N ASP A 332 -15.91 -15.90 -3.92
CA ASP A 332 -16.45 -16.31 -2.62
C ASP A 332 -15.50 -17.24 -1.85
N GLN A 333 -14.79 -18.13 -2.55
CA GLN A 333 -13.76 -18.96 -1.94
C GLN A 333 -12.56 -18.12 -1.41
N ILE A 334 -12.19 -17.04 -2.12
CA ILE A 334 -11.10 -16.14 -1.70
C ILE A 334 -11.51 -15.31 -0.49
N PHE A 335 -12.77 -14.90 -0.40
CA PHE A 335 -13.32 -14.13 0.72
C PHE A 335 -13.86 -14.98 1.86
N ALA A 336 -13.76 -16.32 1.75
CA ALA A 336 -14.21 -17.19 2.82
C ALA A 336 -13.42 -16.90 4.11
N PRO A 337 -14.10 -16.82 5.26
CA PRO A 337 -13.41 -16.61 6.53
C PRO A 337 -12.47 -17.78 6.83
N LEU A 338 -11.36 -17.50 7.49
CA LEU A 338 -10.48 -18.54 8.01
C LEU A 338 -11.12 -19.20 9.25
N PRO A 339 -10.72 -20.44 9.60
CA PRO A 339 -11.12 -21.07 10.84
C PRO A 339 -10.80 -20.20 12.08
N ASP A 340 -11.63 -20.29 13.14
CA ASP A 340 -11.53 -19.42 14.33
C ASP A 340 -10.11 -19.37 14.93
N GLY A 341 -9.35 -20.44 14.88
CA GLY A 341 -7.98 -20.49 15.41
C GLY A 341 -6.91 -19.91 14.48
N GLU A 342 -7.27 -19.56 13.23
CA GLU A 342 -6.37 -19.05 12.20
C GLU A 342 -6.70 -17.60 11.80
N ALA A 343 -7.82 -17.06 12.28
CA ALA A 343 -8.22 -15.70 12.00
C ALA A 343 -7.22 -14.68 12.59
N TRP A 344 -6.99 -13.60 11.84
CA TRP A 344 -6.10 -12.53 12.31
C TRP A 344 -6.67 -11.81 13.53
N THR A 345 -5.77 -11.43 14.44
CA THR A 345 -6.08 -10.63 15.62
C THR A 345 -5.04 -9.53 15.80
N PRO A 346 -5.41 -8.36 16.35
CA PRO A 346 -4.50 -7.21 16.51
C PRO A 346 -3.45 -7.39 17.64
N ASN A 347 -3.59 -8.43 18.49
CA ASN A 347 -2.75 -8.70 19.68
C ASN A 347 -2.02 -10.02 19.57
#